data_0e602804993b83b96a5c43ddea44148a
#
_entry.id   0e602804993b83b96a5c43ddea44148a
#
_cell.length_a   1.000
_cell.length_b   1.000
_cell.length_c   1.000
_cell.angle_alpha   90.00
_cell.angle_beta   90.00
_cell.angle_gamma   90.00
#
_symmetry.space_group_name_H-M   'P 1'
#
loop_
_entity.id
_entity.type
_entity.pdbx_description
1 polymer ?
#
loop_
_entity_poly.entity_id
_entity_poly.type
_entity_poly.pdbx_seq_one_letter_code
_entity_poly.pdbx_strand_id
1 'polypeptide(L)'
;MEWKKLLTLKHLRMLQAISESGSLANAADKLNLSPPAVTVQLNQLEHYLDVRIVNRGPNGRISISDIGLELLKLFRQIDAQITNSFNRIELMKLGKSGYVKLGAVSTAQYFCPWIIAKVNKYLPDITVDLIVGNRNEILRSLEDGKVDLAITGRPPREPLVNAEILGDNPHILIVDPAHPILGFSKKIEKATNEEIAYLLQKETFLVREEGSGTRILLERFLDTIGKGREFDKKEFSSNETIKQAVMAGLGIALISASTVVNEIKDAGLKTLKFQNLPILRQWFLIHLRDSNLSPTVLTFKNFLFEHKADLIPSYQK
;
A
#
# COMPACT_ATOMS: atom_id res chain seq x y z
N MET A 1 -6.15 36.19 11.38
CA MET A 1 -6.60 34.77 11.46
C MET A 1 -6.52 34.30 12.90
N GLU A 2 -7.61 34.43 13.66
CA GLU A 2 -7.65 34.07 15.11
C GLU A 2 -7.75 32.59 15.38
N TRP A 3 -8.27 31.80 14.44
CA TRP A 3 -8.47 30.36 14.62
C TRP A 3 -7.19 29.58 15.00
N LYS A 4 -5.99 30.05 14.59
CA LYS A 4 -4.71 29.45 14.96
C LYS A 4 -4.44 29.48 16.47
N LYS A 5 -5.04 30.42 17.20
CA LYS A 5 -4.94 30.51 18.66
C LYS A 5 -5.99 29.65 19.37
N LEU A 6 -7.06 29.30 18.68
CA LEU A 6 -8.24 28.67 19.25
C LEU A 6 -8.27 27.15 18.96
N LEU A 7 -7.73 26.70 17.82
CA LEU A 7 -7.63 25.28 17.49
C LEU A 7 -6.52 24.62 18.31
N THR A 8 -6.89 23.59 19.06
CA THR A 8 -5.96 22.82 19.92
C THR A 8 -5.89 21.36 19.50
N LEU A 9 -4.80 20.67 19.84
CA LEU A 9 -4.70 19.23 19.64
C LEU A 9 -5.79 18.45 20.41
N LYS A 10 -6.31 18.98 21.51
CA LYS A 10 -7.43 18.39 22.24
C LYS A 10 -8.70 18.34 21.39
N HIS A 11 -9.00 19.43 20.67
CA HIS A 11 -10.13 19.48 19.73
C HIS A 11 -10.00 18.43 18.62
N LEU A 12 -8.80 18.29 18.06
CA LEU A 12 -8.56 17.32 16.98
C LEU A 12 -8.62 15.87 17.48
N ARG A 13 -8.07 15.57 18.66
CA ARG A 13 -8.20 14.26 19.31
C ARG A 13 -9.65 13.91 19.63
N MET A 14 -10.42 14.88 20.10
CA MET A 14 -11.85 14.70 20.32
C MET A 14 -12.57 14.36 19.02
N LEU A 15 -12.31 15.08 17.94
CA LEU A 15 -12.90 14.80 16.63
C LEU A 15 -12.55 13.39 16.13
N GLN A 16 -11.32 12.95 16.34
CA GLN A 16 -10.91 11.57 16.02
C GLN A 16 -11.69 10.54 16.85
N ALA A 17 -11.80 10.75 18.16
CA ALA A 17 -12.53 9.85 19.04
C ALA A 17 -14.01 9.75 18.63
N ILE A 18 -14.64 10.86 18.23
CA ILE A 18 -16.02 10.89 17.70
C ILE A 18 -16.11 10.10 16.39
N SER A 19 -15.16 10.31 15.48
CA SER A 19 -15.14 9.59 14.20
C SER A 19 -15.02 8.07 14.35
N GLU A 20 -14.22 7.63 15.30
CA GLU A 20 -13.97 6.20 15.55
C GLU A 20 -15.11 5.51 16.33
N SER A 21 -15.80 6.25 17.18
CA SER A 21 -16.83 5.69 18.06
C SER A 21 -18.26 5.86 17.56
N GLY A 22 -18.50 6.79 16.63
CA GLY A 22 -19.81 7.09 16.06
C GLY A 22 -20.81 7.73 17.03
N SER A 23 -20.39 8.01 18.28
CA SER A 23 -21.23 8.68 19.30
C SER A 23 -20.41 9.54 20.26
N LEU A 24 -21.03 10.63 20.78
CA LEU A 24 -20.35 11.51 21.75
C LEU A 24 -20.12 10.82 23.10
N ALA A 25 -21.00 9.92 23.51
CA ALA A 25 -20.86 9.18 24.77
C ALA A 25 -19.63 8.27 24.74
N ASN A 26 -19.53 7.43 23.71
CA ASN A 26 -18.38 6.52 23.55
C ASN A 26 -17.06 7.29 23.33
N ALA A 27 -17.12 8.45 22.66
CA ALA A 27 -15.95 9.34 22.51
C ALA A 27 -15.51 9.91 23.86
N ALA A 28 -16.45 10.28 24.72
CA ALA A 28 -16.16 10.76 26.06
C ALA A 28 -15.46 9.69 26.91
N ASP A 29 -15.94 8.45 26.87
CA ASP A 29 -15.32 7.32 27.55
C ASP A 29 -13.88 7.08 27.08
N LYS A 30 -13.64 7.11 25.75
CA LYS A 30 -12.29 6.99 25.18
C LYS A 30 -11.31 8.08 25.65
N LEU A 31 -11.84 9.28 25.90
CA LEU A 31 -11.05 10.45 26.28
C LEU A 31 -10.95 10.65 27.80
N ASN A 32 -11.60 9.80 28.60
CA ASN A 32 -11.77 9.98 30.03
C ASN A 32 -12.40 11.35 30.38
N LEU A 33 -13.42 11.74 29.63
CA LEU A 33 -14.18 12.97 29.81
C LEU A 33 -15.66 12.66 30.07
N SER A 34 -16.39 13.65 30.58
CA SER A 34 -17.85 13.54 30.64
C SER A 34 -18.48 13.85 29.27
N PRO A 35 -19.62 13.22 28.89
CA PRO A 35 -20.31 13.51 27.65
C PRO A 35 -20.64 15.01 27.43
N PRO A 36 -21.09 15.76 28.47
CA PRO A 36 -21.25 17.21 28.35
C PRO A 36 -19.96 17.95 27.99
N ALA A 37 -18.80 17.53 28.52
CA ALA A 37 -17.52 18.17 28.21
C ALA A 37 -17.14 18.00 26.74
N VAL A 38 -17.35 16.81 26.16
CA VAL A 38 -17.13 16.55 24.74
C VAL A 38 -18.06 17.41 23.89
N THR A 39 -19.33 17.53 24.28
CA THR A 39 -20.31 18.35 23.58
C THR A 39 -19.91 19.84 23.58
N VAL A 40 -19.45 20.35 24.73
CA VAL A 40 -18.98 21.75 24.85
C VAL A 40 -17.76 22.00 23.97
N GLN A 41 -16.77 21.09 23.99
CA GLN A 41 -15.57 21.23 23.16
C GLN A 41 -15.90 21.16 21.66
N LEU A 42 -16.82 20.29 21.24
CA LEU A 42 -17.27 20.21 19.87
C LEU A 42 -17.97 21.50 19.43
N ASN A 43 -18.90 22.00 20.23
CA ASN A 43 -19.62 23.24 19.94
C ASN A 43 -18.65 24.45 19.89
N GLN A 44 -17.66 24.49 20.76
CA GLN A 44 -16.61 25.53 20.73
C GLN A 44 -15.83 25.45 19.42
N LEU A 45 -15.42 24.27 19.00
CA LEU A 45 -14.67 24.08 17.74
C LEU A 45 -15.51 24.49 16.52
N GLU A 46 -16.79 24.09 16.46
CA GLU A 46 -17.72 24.50 15.41
C GLU A 46 -17.94 26.03 15.41
N HIS A 47 -18.06 26.63 16.59
CA HIS A 47 -18.18 28.08 16.73
C HIS A 47 -16.92 28.83 16.27
N TYR A 48 -15.71 28.36 16.65
CA TYR A 48 -14.44 28.99 16.25
C TYR A 48 -14.21 28.97 14.74
N LEU A 49 -14.71 27.93 14.07
CA LEU A 49 -14.54 27.76 12.63
C LEU A 49 -15.75 28.27 11.83
N ASP A 50 -16.83 28.61 12.51
CA ASP A 50 -18.13 28.99 11.93
C ASP A 50 -18.66 27.95 10.91
N VAL A 51 -18.51 26.66 11.27
CA VAL A 51 -18.92 25.54 10.41
C VAL A 51 -19.42 24.37 11.23
N ARG A 52 -20.21 23.50 10.59
CA ARG A 52 -20.57 22.18 11.15
C ARG A 52 -19.50 21.15 10.83
N ILE A 53 -18.98 20.52 11.89
CA ILE A 53 -17.95 19.49 11.78
C ILE A 53 -18.56 18.10 11.84
N VAL A 54 -19.71 17.97 12.51
CA VAL A 54 -20.45 16.71 12.59
C VAL A 54 -21.89 16.88 12.14
N ASN A 55 -22.42 15.86 11.49
CA ASN A 55 -23.84 15.72 11.15
C ASN A 55 -24.51 14.84 12.22
N ARG A 56 -25.64 15.29 12.75
CA ARG A 56 -26.47 14.55 13.72
C ARG A 56 -27.59 13.84 12.98
N GLY A 57 -27.55 12.54 12.95
CA GLY A 57 -28.57 11.69 12.34
C GLY A 57 -29.66 11.26 13.33
N PRO A 58 -30.70 10.54 12.85
CA PRO A 58 -31.70 9.92 13.68
C PRO A 58 -31.06 8.97 14.69
N ASN A 59 -31.68 8.85 15.88
CA ASN A 59 -31.22 7.96 16.97
C ASN A 59 -29.83 8.30 17.55
N GLY A 60 -29.39 9.56 17.49
CA GLY A 60 -28.15 9.99 18.11
C GLY A 60 -26.87 9.53 17.38
N ARG A 61 -26.98 8.94 16.19
CA ARG A 61 -25.85 8.63 15.35
C ARG A 61 -25.18 9.91 14.85
N ILE A 62 -23.83 9.92 14.92
CA ILE A 62 -23.01 11.03 14.48
C ILE A 62 -22.18 10.57 13.28
N SER A 63 -22.18 11.36 12.22
CA SER A 63 -21.24 11.25 11.10
C SER A 63 -20.41 12.51 10.98
N ILE A 64 -19.21 12.36 10.47
CA ILE A 64 -18.31 13.48 10.24
C ILE A 64 -18.70 14.19 8.94
N SER A 65 -18.73 15.52 8.94
CA SER A 65 -18.94 16.32 7.73
C SER A 65 -17.68 16.35 6.85
N ASP A 66 -17.79 16.81 5.59
CA ASP A 66 -16.65 16.97 4.70
C ASP A 66 -15.57 17.87 5.30
N ILE A 67 -15.97 18.95 5.99
CA ILE A 67 -15.05 19.84 6.70
C ILE A 67 -14.40 19.10 7.89
N GLY A 68 -15.18 18.30 8.60
CA GLY A 68 -14.66 17.44 9.67
C GLY A 68 -13.65 16.40 9.14
N LEU A 69 -13.86 15.87 7.95
CA LEU A 69 -12.92 14.96 7.29
C LEU A 69 -11.58 15.64 6.96
N GLU A 70 -11.62 16.90 6.49
CA GLU A 70 -10.39 17.69 6.27
C GLU A 70 -9.62 17.97 7.59
N LEU A 71 -10.34 18.27 8.67
CA LEU A 71 -9.71 18.42 9.99
C LEU A 71 -9.11 17.11 10.51
N LEU A 72 -9.76 15.97 10.26
CA LEU A 72 -9.22 14.66 10.61
C LEU A 72 -7.97 14.33 9.78
N LYS A 73 -7.95 14.68 8.50
CA LYS A 73 -6.77 14.54 7.65
C LYS A 73 -5.60 15.36 8.21
N LEU A 74 -5.85 16.63 8.54
CA LEU A 74 -4.86 17.50 9.18
C LEU A 74 -4.37 16.90 10.50
N PHE A 75 -5.29 16.41 11.35
CA PHE A 75 -4.92 15.84 12.64
C PHE A 75 -4.01 14.61 12.49
N ARG A 76 -4.33 13.70 11.56
CA ARG A 76 -3.49 12.52 11.30
C ARG A 76 -2.06 12.92 10.92
N GLN A 77 -1.91 13.95 10.09
CA GLN A 77 -0.59 14.48 9.71
C GLN A 77 0.16 15.05 10.92
N ILE A 78 -0.51 15.86 11.75
CA ILE A 78 0.08 16.45 12.95
C ILE A 78 0.47 15.38 13.97
N ASP A 79 -0.43 14.45 14.26
CA ASP A 79 -0.21 13.37 15.25
C ASP A 79 0.95 12.47 14.83
N ALA A 80 1.04 12.14 13.53
CA ALA A 80 2.17 11.43 12.97
C ALA A 80 3.49 12.20 13.13
N GLN A 81 3.50 13.51 12.88
CA GLN A 81 4.69 14.34 13.06
C GLN A 81 5.12 14.44 14.53
N ILE A 82 4.17 14.59 15.44
CA ILE A 82 4.43 14.58 16.88
C ILE A 82 5.03 13.23 17.29
N THR A 83 4.40 12.12 16.93
CA THR A 83 4.87 10.77 17.23
C THR A 83 6.29 10.55 16.69
N ASN A 84 6.54 10.92 15.43
CA ASN A 84 7.87 10.82 14.83
C ASN A 84 8.91 11.68 15.56
N SER A 85 8.53 12.88 16.02
CA SER A 85 9.43 13.77 16.77
C SER A 85 9.76 13.20 18.15
N PHE A 86 8.77 12.66 18.87
CA PHE A 86 9.01 12.00 20.16
C PHE A 86 9.87 10.74 20.00
N ASN A 87 9.60 9.93 18.98
CA ASN A 87 10.46 8.78 18.68
C ASN A 87 11.92 9.21 18.41
N ARG A 88 12.14 10.34 17.70
CA ARG A 88 13.49 10.90 17.50
C ARG A 88 14.13 11.35 18.81
N ILE A 89 13.37 11.99 19.70
CA ILE A 89 13.85 12.41 21.01
C ILE A 89 14.27 11.21 21.87
N GLU A 90 13.48 10.15 21.90
CA GLU A 90 13.86 8.94 22.62
C GLU A 90 15.09 8.26 22.00
N LEU A 91 15.22 8.24 20.66
CA LEU A 91 16.42 7.76 19.98
C LEU A 91 17.68 8.58 20.34
N MET A 92 17.53 9.92 20.43
CA MET A 92 18.63 10.79 20.91
C MET A 92 19.01 10.47 22.36
N LYS A 93 18.05 10.14 23.24
CA LYS A 93 18.32 9.74 24.63
C LYS A 93 19.03 8.36 24.72
N LEU A 94 18.67 7.42 23.88
CA LEU A 94 19.20 6.05 23.88
C LEU A 94 20.54 5.89 23.14
N GLY A 95 20.95 6.91 22.42
CA GLY A 95 22.33 7.06 21.88
C GLY A 95 22.77 6.11 20.78
N LYS A 96 22.04 5.01 20.43
CA LYS A 96 22.49 4.05 19.38
C LYS A 96 21.40 3.18 18.75
N SER A 97 20.13 3.21 19.13
CA SER A 97 19.08 2.38 18.53
C SER A 97 18.10 3.22 17.75
N GLY A 98 17.71 2.74 16.59
CA GLY A 98 16.79 3.47 15.73
C GLY A 98 15.65 2.61 15.21
N TYR A 99 14.54 3.28 14.89
CA TYR A 99 13.39 2.62 14.26
C TYR A 99 13.22 3.13 12.83
N VAL A 100 12.88 2.21 11.94
CA VAL A 100 12.48 2.48 10.56
C VAL A 100 11.13 1.84 10.32
N LYS A 101 10.14 2.63 9.95
CA LYS A 101 8.82 2.14 9.55
C LYS A 101 8.81 1.98 8.04
N LEU A 102 8.89 0.74 7.58
CA LEU A 102 8.92 0.38 6.17
C LEU A 102 7.53 -0.03 5.69
N GLY A 103 6.96 0.73 4.76
CA GLY A 103 5.78 0.32 4.03
C GLY A 103 6.14 -0.57 2.84
N ALA A 104 5.36 -1.59 2.57
CA ALA A 104 5.56 -2.43 1.40
C ALA A 104 4.23 -2.79 0.75
N VAL A 105 4.13 -2.63 -0.57
CA VAL A 105 2.97 -3.17 -1.27
C VAL A 105 2.96 -4.69 -1.18
N SER A 106 1.77 -5.29 -1.19
CA SER A 106 1.56 -6.72 -0.95
C SER A 106 2.39 -7.65 -1.86
N THR A 107 2.84 -7.19 -3.02
CA THR A 107 3.76 -7.94 -3.88
C THR A 107 5.22 -7.87 -3.42
N ALA A 108 5.60 -6.91 -2.59
CA ALA A 108 6.94 -6.80 -2.02
C ALA A 108 7.12 -7.58 -0.71
N GLN A 109 6.02 -8.05 -0.08
CA GLN A 109 6.08 -8.84 1.16
C GLN A 109 6.93 -10.11 1.04
N TYR A 110 7.12 -10.63 -0.16
CA TYR A 110 7.87 -11.88 -0.40
C TYR A 110 9.38 -11.72 -0.24
N PHE A 111 9.91 -10.51 -0.32
CA PHE A 111 11.33 -10.25 -0.13
C PHE A 111 11.65 -9.27 1.01
N CYS A 112 10.69 -8.46 1.48
CA CYS A 112 10.92 -7.54 2.60
C CYS A 112 11.43 -8.22 3.88
N PRO A 113 10.97 -9.43 4.29
CA PRO A 113 11.54 -10.13 5.44
C PRO A 113 13.03 -10.46 5.29
N TRP A 114 13.50 -10.74 4.07
CA TRP A 114 14.92 -10.96 3.79
C TRP A 114 15.75 -9.68 3.94
N ILE A 115 15.16 -8.52 3.54
CA ILE A 115 15.76 -7.21 3.81
C ILE A 115 15.93 -7.02 5.31
N ILE A 116 14.88 -7.26 6.09
CA ILE A 116 14.88 -7.08 7.54
C ILE A 116 15.90 -8.04 8.21
N ALA A 117 15.92 -9.29 7.80
CA ALA A 117 16.89 -10.27 8.32
C ALA A 117 18.35 -9.83 8.06
N LYS A 118 18.62 -9.26 6.88
CA LYS A 118 19.95 -8.73 6.55
C LYS A 118 20.27 -7.48 7.36
N VAL A 119 19.30 -6.56 7.51
CA VAL A 119 19.45 -5.38 8.38
C VAL A 119 19.75 -5.79 9.80
N ASN A 120 18.99 -6.70 10.40
CA ASN A 120 19.23 -7.19 11.77
C ASN A 120 20.61 -7.79 11.96
N LYS A 121 21.17 -8.40 10.90
CA LYS A 121 22.52 -8.98 10.94
C LYS A 121 23.63 -7.92 10.90
N TYR A 122 23.47 -6.89 10.07
CA TYR A 122 24.53 -5.91 9.80
C TYR A 122 24.35 -4.59 10.55
N LEU A 123 23.12 -4.26 10.93
CA LEU A 123 22.71 -3.05 11.63
C LEU A 123 21.82 -3.42 12.83
N PRO A 124 22.37 -4.17 13.84
CA PRO A 124 21.56 -4.77 14.91
C PRO A 124 20.82 -3.75 15.78
N ASP A 125 21.32 -2.51 15.81
CA ASP A 125 20.70 -1.41 16.58
C ASP A 125 19.57 -0.69 15.81
N ILE A 126 19.25 -1.12 14.59
CA ILE A 126 18.12 -0.61 13.80
C ILE A 126 16.99 -1.61 13.78
N THR A 127 15.87 -1.25 14.35
CA THR A 127 14.63 -2.02 14.28
C THR A 127 13.81 -1.58 13.09
N VAL A 128 13.37 -2.53 12.25
CA VAL A 128 12.52 -2.26 11.08
C VAL A 128 11.13 -2.81 11.32
N ASP A 129 10.16 -1.92 11.41
CA ASP A 129 8.73 -2.25 11.47
C ASP A 129 8.16 -2.30 10.05
N LEU A 130 7.66 -3.45 9.63
CA LEU A 130 7.10 -3.67 8.30
C LEU A 130 5.58 -3.54 8.32
N ILE A 131 5.05 -2.62 7.50
CA ILE A 131 3.63 -2.48 7.23
C ILE A 131 3.36 -2.92 5.79
N VAL A 132 2.55 -3.97 5.63
CA VAL A 132 2.17 -4.48 4.31
C VAL A 132 0.72 -4.13 4.01
N GLY A 133 0.46 -3.69 2.80
CA GLY A 133 -0.89 -3.36 2.35
C GLY A 133 -0.99 -3.28 0.83
N ASN A 134 -2.16 -2.94 0.32
CA ASN A 134 -2.28 -2.60 -1.09
C ASN A 134 -1.65 -1.22 -1.37
N ARG A 135 -1.55 -0.87 -2.65
CA ARG A 135 -0.88 0.36 -3.05
C ARG A 135 -1.50 1.61 -2.42
N ASN A 136 -2.82 1.70 -2.37
CA ASN A 136 -3.51 2.86 -1.82
C ASN A 136 -3.33 2.97 -0.31
N GLU A 137 -3.36 1.86 0.41
CA GLU A 137 -3.12 1.80 1.86
C GLU A 137 -1.70 2.26 2.21
N ILE A 138 -0.70 1.78 1.47
CA ILE A 138 0.70 2.16 1.70
C ILE A 138 0.94 3.64 1.39
N LEU A 139 0.36 4.17 0.31
CA LEU A 139 0.47 5.60 0.00
C LEU A 139 -0.20 6.48 1.06
N ARG A 140 -1.37 6.09 1.57
CA ARG A 140 -2.00 6.79 2.70
C ARG A 140 -1.14 6.70 3.97
N SER A 141 -0.55 5.53 4.25
CA SER A 141 0.35 5.38 5.40
C SER A 141 1.59 6.27 5.28
N LEU A 142 2.08 6.50 4.07
CA LEU A 142 3.18 7.42 3.81
C LEU A 142 2.74 8.88 4.02
N GLU A 143 1.59 9.29 3.50
CA GLU A 143 1.01 10.62 3.71
C GLU A 143 0.71 10.91 5.18
N ASP A 144 0.17 9.93 5.90
CA ASP A 144 -0.13 10.01 7.33
C ASP A 144 1.14 9.94 8.21
N GLY A 145 2.35 9.77 7.64
CA GLY A 145 3.60 9.60 8.39
C GLY A 145 3.66 8.32 9.23
N LYS A 146 2.82 7.33 8.93
CA LYS A 146 2.84 6.02 9.58
C LYS A 146 4.00 5.15 9.11
N VAL A 147 4.55 5.45 7.94
CA VAL A 147 5.77 4.85 7.39
C VAL A 147 6.74 5.95 6.96
N ASP A 148 8.04 5.68 7.12
CA ASP A 148 9.12 6.60 6.74
C ASP A 148 9.48 6.45 5.26
N LEU A 149 9.52 5.19 4.83
CA LEU A 149 9.86 4.75 3.48
C LEU A 149 8.83 3.74 3.00
N ALA A 150 8.62 3.66 1.69
CA ALA A 150 7.75 2.63 1.14
C ALA A 150 8.35 1.98 -0.11
N ILE A 151 8.21 0.64 -0.23
CA ILE A 151 8.55 -0.11 -1.44
C ILE A 151 7.29 -0.29 -2.28
N THR A 152 7.33 0.20 -3.52
CA THR A 152 6.20 0.17 -4.47
C THR A 152 6.65 -0.17 -5.89
N GLY A 153 5.73 -0.68 -6.71
CA GLY A 153 5.99 -0.99 -8.12
C GLY A 153 5.88 0.23 -9.07
N ARG A 154 5.38 1.36 -8.60
CA ARG A 154 5.30 2.60 -9.37
C ARG A 154 5.14 3.79 -8.42
N PRO A 155 5.95 4.86 -8.58
CA PRO A 155 5.74 6.10 -7.85
C PRO A 155 4.35 6.69 -8.11
N PRO A 156 3.69 7.29 -7.12
CA PRO A 156 2.44 8.01 -7.30
C PRO A 156 2.68 9.34 -8.03
N ARG A 157 1.61 9.94 -8.55
CA ARG A 157 1.61 11.35 -8.96
C ARG A 157 1.45 12.25 -7.74
N GLU A 158 0.61 11.82 -6.80
CA GLU A 158 0.34 12.41 -5.49
C GLU A 158 0.24 11.29 -4.47
N PRO A 159 0.80 11.50 -3.26
CA PRO A 159 1.59 12.66 -2.84
C PRO A 159 2.91 12.78 -3.60
N LEU A 160 3.52 13.98 -3.58
CA LEU A 160 4.85 14.19 -4.16
C LEU A 160 5.90 13.40 -3.37
N VAL A 161 6.64 12.56 -4.07
CA VAL A 161 7.65 11.68 -3.47
C VAL A 161 9.00 11.81 -4.18
N ASN A 162 10.05 11.56 -3.43
CA ASN A 162 11.32 11.14 -4.00
C ASN A 162 11.24 9.64 -4.25
N ALA A 163 11.66 9.20 -5.43
CA ALA A 163 11.57 7.82 -5.85
C ALA A 163 12.89 7.34 -6.44
N GLU A 164 13.41 6.25 -5.92
CA GLU A 164 14.67 5.66 -6.36
C GLU A 164 14.46 4.21 -6.76
N ILE A 165 15.09 3.78 -7.87
CA ILE A 165 14.94 2.43 -8.40
C ILE A 165 15.71 1.44 -7.54
N LEU A 166 14.99 0.43 -7.02
CA LEU A 166 15.57 -0.69 -6.27
C LEU A 166 15.98 -1.86 -7.17
N GLY A 167 15.16 -2.19 -8.17
CA GLY A 167 15.41 -3.32 -9.05
C GLY A 167 14.23 -3.63 -9.95
N ASP A 168 14.30 -4.75 -10.68
CA ASP A 168 13.27 -5.16 -11.63
C ASP A 168 12.05 -5.80 -10.93
N ASN A 169 10.88 -5.53 -11.48
CA ASN A 169 9.60 -6.07 -11.04
C ASN A 169 8.78 -6.54 -12.24
N PRO A 170 9.21 -7.57 -12.95
CA PRO A 170 8.46 -8.08 -14.09
C PRO A 170 7.14 -8.73 -13.63
N HIS A 171 6.09 -8.51 -14.43
CA HIS A 171 4.79 -9.14 -14.24
C HIS A 171 4.55 -10.17 -15.33
N ILE A 172 4.12 -11.34 -14.93
CA ILE A 172 3.90 -12.53 -15.74
C ILE A 172 2.45 -12.99 -15.62
N LEU A 173 1.98 -13.65 -16.66
CA LEU A 173 0.69 -14.33 -16.63
C LEU A 173 0.91 -15.79 -16.21
N ILE A 174 0.24 -16.21 -15.13
CA ILE A 174 0.33 -17.55 -14.56
C ILE A 174 -0.93 -18.36 -14.82
N VAL A 175 -0.74 -19.65 -14.99
CA VAL A 175 -1.78 -20.65 -15.23
C VAL A 175 -1.48 -21.95 -14.49
N ASP A 176 -2.50 -22.77 -14.27
CA ASP A 176 -2.36 -24.15 -13.84
C ASP A 176 -1.51 -24.95 -14.85
N PRO A 177 -0.62 -25.86 -14.40
CA PRO A 177 0.17 -26.72 -15.29
C PRO A 177 -0.63 -27.59 -16.26
N ALA A 178 -1.87 -27.95 -15.94
CA ALA A 178 -2.77 -28.69 -16.80
C ALA A 178 -3.65 -27.84 -17.72
N HIS A 179 -3.48 -26.49 -17.67
CA HIS A 179 -4.37 -25.57 -18.39
C HIS A 179 -4.28 -25.76 -19.91
N PRO A 180 -5.44 -25.90 -20.63
CA PRO A 180 -5.46 -26.16 -22.06
C PRO A 180 -4.74 -25.13 -22.92
N ILE A 181 -4.66 -23.87 -22.46
CA ILE A 181 -4.00 -22.77 -23.16
C ILE A 181 -2.50 -23.04 -23.40
N LEU A 182 -1.87 -23.87 -22.56
CA LEU A 182 -0.46 -24.25 -22.71
C LEU A 182 -0.21 -25.07 -23.99
N GLY A 183 -1.21 -25.78 -24.51
CA GLY A 183 -1.15 -26.45 -25.79
C GLY A 183 -0.94 -25.51 -26.99
N PHE A 184 -1.25 -24.22 -26.81
CA PHE A 184 -1.08 -23.22 -27.85
C PHE A 184 0.21 -22.39 -27.67
N SER A 185 1.07 -22.68 -26.69
CA SER A 185 2.23 -21.86 -26.29
C SER A 185 3.13 -21.43 -27.44
N LYS A 186 3.49 -22.37 -28.35
CA LYS A 186 4.34 -22.05 -29.54
C LYS A 186 3.67 -21.11 -30.55
N LYS A 187 2.33 -21.14 -30.65
CA LYS A 187 1.56 -20.24 -31.51
C LYS A 187 1.40 -18.86 -30.87
N ILE A 188 1.24 -18.83 -29.54
CA ILE A 188 1.00 -17.62 -28.75
C ILE A 188 2.26 -16.73 -28.74
N GLU A 189 3.46 -17.29 -28.72
CA GLU A 189 4.71 -16.51 -28.73
C GLU A 189 4.84 -15.54 -29.93
N LYS A 190 4.23 -15.89 -31.07
CA LYS A 190 4.25 -15.10 -32.32
C LYS A 190 2.89 -14.47 -32.65
N ALA A 191 1.90 -14.65 -31.78
CA ALA A 191 0.55 -14.19 -32.04
C ALA A 191 0.44 -12.66 -31.97
N THR A 192 -0.44 -12.10 -32.79
CA THR A 192 -0.84 -10.71 -32.72
C THR A 192 -1.63 -10.40 -31.45
N ASN A 193 -1.73 -9.13 -31.05
CA ASN A 193 -2.55 -8.73 -29.92
C ASN A 193 -4.01 -9.19 -30.06
N GLU A 194 -4.56 -9.20 -31.25
CA GLU A 194 -5.92 -9.62 -31.54
C GLU A 194 -6.13 -11.12 -31.32
N GLU A 195 -5.19 -11.94 -31.78
CA GLU A 195 -5.21 -13.39 -31.56
C GLU A 195 -5.04 -13.73 -30.07
N ILE A 196 -4.16 -13.01 -29.36
CA ILE A 196 -3.98 -13.13 -27.92
C ILE A 196 -5.28 -12.77 -27.20
N ALA A 197 -5.90 -11.62 -27.55
CA ALA A 197 -7.17 -11.20 -26.95
C ALA A 197 -8.28 -12.23 -27.17
N TYR A 198 -8.38 -12.81 -28.37
CA TYR A 198 -9.37 -13.85 -28.69
C TYR A 198 -9.18 -15.11 -27.83
N LEU A 199 -7.94 -15.52 -27.60
CA LEU A 199 -7.63 -16.67 -26.74
C LEU A 199 -7.96 -16.37 -25.28
N LEU A 200 -7.51 -15.20 -24.79
CA LEU A 200 -7.67 -14.80 -23.40
C LEU A 200 -9.12 -14.41 -23.03
N GLN A 201 -9.96 -14.07 -24.01
CA GLN A 201 -11.38 -13.75 -23.77
C GLN A 201 -12.18 -14.96 -23.26
N LYS A 202 -11.68 -16.17 -23.45
CA LYS A 202 -12.31 -17.41 -22.98
C LYS A 202 -11.94 -17.75 -21.54
N GLU A 203 -11.02 -16.98 -20.96
CA GLU A 203 -10.46 -17.26 -19.65
C GLU A 203 -11.04 -16.32 -18.60
N THR A 204 -11.20 -16.82 -17.38
CA THR A 204 -11.53 -15.98 -16.22
C THR A 204 -10.24 -15.42 -15.63
N PHE A 205 -10.12 -14.09 -15.60
CA PHE A 205 -9.01 -13.42 -14.93
C PHE A 205 -9.25 -13.30 -13.43
N LEU A 206 -8.37 -13.90 -12.64
CA LEU A 206 -8.37 -13.72 -11.19
C LEU A 206 -7.64 -12.42 -10.87
N VAL A 207 -8.39 -11.43 -10.38
CA VAL A 207 -7.92 -10.06 -10.20
C VAL A 207 -7.84 -9.70 -8.74
N ARG A 208 -6.94 -8.79 -8.42
CA ARG A 208 -6.86 -8.20 -7.08
C ARG A 208 -7.99 -7.20 -6.85
N GLU A 209 -8.20 -6.88 -5.58
CA GLU A 209 -9.14 -5.86 -5.12
C GLU A 209 -8.81 -4.47 -5.69
N GLU A 210 -9.78 -3.57 -5.61
CA GLU A 210 -9.60 -2.16 -5.98
C GLU A 210 -8.49 -1.51 -5.13
N GLY A 211 -7.70 -0.62 -5.76
CA GLY A 211 -6.52 -0.01 -5.12
C GLY A 211 -5.23 -0.82 -5.27
N SER A 212 -5.28 -2.03 -5.80
CA SER A 212 -4.09 -2.84 -6.11
C SER A 212 -3.38 -2.34 -7.37
N GLY A 213 -2.06 -2.18 -7.28
CA GLY A 213 -1.22 -1.84 -8.44
C GLY A 213 -1.20 -2.92 -9.52
N THR A 214 -1.31 -4.19 -9.14
CA THR A 214 -1.37 -5.33 -10.05
C THR A 214 -2.67 -5.34 -10.85
N ARG A 215 -3.81 -5.01 -10.22
CA ARG A 215 -5.09 -4.85 -10.92
C ARG A 215 -5.02 -3.75 -11.98
N ILE A 216 -4.52 -2.57 -11.61
CA ILE A 216 -4.36 -1.45 -12.56
C ILE A 216 -3.47 -1.85 -13.75
N LEU A 217 -2.44 -2.65 -13.51
CA LEU A 217 -1.55 -3.12 -14.57
C LEU A 217 -2.24 -4.13 -15.50
N LEU A 218 -3.01 -5.07 -14.93
CA LEU A 218 -3.80 -6.02 -15.70
C LEU A 218 -4.83 -5.31 -16.57
N GLU A 219 -5.59 -4.37 -16.01
CA GLU A 219 -6.61 -3.62 -16.75
C GLU A 219 -5.99 -2.90 -17.96
N ARG A 220 -4.86 -2.22 -17.78
CA ARG A 220 -4.14 -1.60 -18.88
C ARG A 220 -3.62 -2.59 -19.93
N PHE A 221 -3.17 -3.76 -19.48
CA PHE A 221 -2.74 -4.81 -20.40
C PHE A 221 -3.92 -5.30 -21.23
N LEU A 222 -5.06 -5.59 -20.60
CA LEU A 222 -6.27 -6.04 -21.29
C LEU A 222 -6.82 -4.96 -22.24
N ASP A 223 -6.80 -3.69 -21.85
CA ASP A 223 -7.18 -2.57 -22.73
C ASP A 223 -6.27 -2.49 -23.97
N THR A 224 -4.95 -2.70 -23.78
CA THR A 224 -3.97 -2.63 -24.86
C THR A 224 -4.18 -3.74 -25.90
N ILE A 225 -4.46 -4.99 -25.45
CA ILE A 225 -4.64 -6.11 -26.37
C ILE A 225 -6.08 -6.25 -26.86
N GLY A 226 -7.05 -5.88 -26.01
CA GLY A 226 -8.47 -6.17 -26.23
C GLY A 226 -9.20 -5.17 -27.12
N LYS A 227 -8.69 -3.92 -27.22
CA LYS A 227 -9.33 -2.85 -28.01
C LYS A 227 -10.85 -2.73 -27.77
N GLY A 228 -11.25 -2.71 -26.48
CA GLY A 228 -12.67 -2.63 -26.08
C GLY A 228 -13.40 -3.96 -25.91
N ARG A 229 -12.70 -5.10 -26.00
CA ARG A 229 -13.27 -6.42 -25.64
C ARG A 229 -13.46 -6.52 -24.13
N GLU A 230 -14.53 -7.17 -23.72
CA GLU A 230 -14.75 -7.52 -22.32
C GLU A 230 -14.06 -8.85 -21.98
N PHE A 231 -13.50 -8.93 -20.77
CA PHE A 231 -12.87 -10.12 -20.21
C PHE A 231 -13.55 -10.47 -18.88
N ASP A 232 -13.81 -11.75 -18.67
CA ASP A 232 -14.35 -12.21 -17.39
C ASP A 232 -13.32 -12.01 -16.26
N LYS A 233 -13.80 -11.50 -15.12
CA LYS A 233 -12.93 -11.15 -13.98
C LYS A 233 -13.58 -11.61 -12.68
N LYS A 234 -12.77 -12.30 -11.84
CA LYS A 234 -13.15 -12.70 -10.49
C LYS A 234 -12.19 -12.09 -9.48
N GLU A 235 -12.73 -11.30 -8.54
CA GLU A 235 -11.93 -10.56 -7.57
C GLU A 235 -11.53 -11.41 -6.36
N PHE A 236 -10.28 -11.21 -5.91
CA PHE A 236 -9.72 -11.76 -4.69
C PHE A 236 -8.87 -10.71 -3.95
N SER A 237 -8.86 -10.75 -2.62
CA SER A 237 -8.20 -9.75 -1.78
C SER A 237 -6.72 -10.01 -1.52
N SER A 238 -6.14 -11.14 -1.96
CA SER A 238 -4.73 -11.44 -1.71
C SER A 238 -4.04 -12.18 -2.87
N ASN A 239 -2.72 -11.94 -3.00
CA ASN A 239 -1.90 -12.66 -3.97
C ASN A 239 -1.86 -14.16 -3.67
N GLU A 240 -1.85 -14.55 -2.37
CA GLU A 240 -1.85 -15.96 -1.98
C GLU A 240 -3.12 -16.68 -2.43
N THR A 241 -4.29 -16.05 -2.20
CA THR A 241 -5.56 -16.61 -2.65
C THR A 241 -5.60 -16.75 -4.18
N ILE A 242 -5.08 -15.75 -4.92
CA ILE A 242 -4.99 -15.82 -6.37
C ILE A 242 -4.10 -16.99 -6.82
N LYS A 243 -2.91 -17.15 -6.22
CA LYS A 243 -2.01 -18.27 -6.54
C LYS A 243 -2.70 -19.61 -6.34
N GLN A 244 -3.33 -19.81 -5.19
CA GLN A 244 -4.07 -21.04 -4.88
C GLN A 244 -5.23 -21.26 -5.85
N ALA A 245 -5.98 -20.21 -6.20
CA ALA A 245 -7.08 -20.28 -7.14
C ALA A 245 -6.62 -20.64 -8.57
N VAL A 246 -5.46 -20.11 -9.02
CA VAL A 246 -4.86 -20.50 -10.29
C VAL A 246 -4.43 -21.96 -10.27
N MET A 247 -3.76 -22.43 -9.21
CA MET A 247 -3.37 -23.85 -9.05
C MET A 247 -4.57 -24.80 -8.99
N ALA A 248 -5.71 -24.30 -8.50
CA ALA A 248 -6.97 -25.05 -8.50
C ALA A 248 -7.72 -25.00 -9.84
N GLY A 249 -7.16 -24.36 -10.88
CA GLY A 249 -7.78 -24.28 -12.21
C GLY A 249 -8.97 -23.32 -12.30
N LEU A 250 -9.13 -22.37 -11.36
CA LEU A 250 -10.26 -21.42 -11.37
C LEU A 250 -10.11 -20.28 -12.37
N GLY A 251 -8.95 -20.15 -13.02
CA GLY A 251 -8.66 -19.12 -14.00
C GLY A 251 -7.18 -18.80 -14.11
N ILE A 252 -6.86 -17.66 -14.72
CA ILE A 252 -5.50 -17.20 -14.98
C ILE A 252 -5.26 -15.86 -14.27
N ALA A 253 -4.00 -15.50 -13.97
CA ALA A 253 -3.71 -14.25 -13.29
C ALA A 253 -2.43 -13.58 -13.79
N LEU A 254 -2.46 -12.24 -13.89
CA LEU A 254 -1.26 -11.43 -14.03
C LEU A 254 -0.72 -11.13 -12.63
N ILE A 255 0.54 -11.45 -12.37
CA ILE A 255 1.15 -11.28 -11.06
C ILE A 255 2.62 -10.88 -11.18
N SER A 256 3.19 -10.24 -10.14
CA SER A 256 4.63 -10.01 -10.06
C SER A 256 5.38 -11.34 -9.98
N ALA A 257 6.40 -11.52 -10.80
CA ALA A 257 7.17 -12.77 -10.85
C ALA A 257 7.80 -13.12 -9.49
N SER A 258 8.15 -12.11 -8.68
CA SER A 258 8.71 -12.30 -7.33
C SER A 258 7.76 -13.02 -6.36
N THR A 259 6.46 -13.05 -6.66
CA THR A 259 5.46 -13.66 -5.77
C THR A 259 5.28 -15.16 -6.00
N VAL A 260 5.79 -15.70 -7.11
CA VAL A 260 5.54 -17.09 -7.56
C VAL A 260 6.82 -17.87 -7.87
N VAL A 261 7.95 -17.44 -7.32
CA VAL A 261 9.26 -18.06 -7.58
C VAL A 261 9.26 -19.54 -7.21
N ASN A 262 8.73 -19.87 -6.03
CA ASN A 262 8.70 -21.24 -5.53
C ASN A 262 7.70 -22.09 -6.31
N GLU A 263 6.50 -21.58 -6.55
CA GLU A 263 5.44 -22.31 -7.26
C GLU A 263 5.82 -22.63 -8.71
N ILE A 264 6.58 -21.75 -9.38
CA ILE A 264 7.12 -22.04 -10.71
C ILE A 264 8.25 -23.07 -10.63
N LYS A 265 9.16 -22.94 -9.65
CA LYS A 265 10.26 -23.91 -9.45
C LYS A 265 9.74 -25.30 -9.15
N ASP A 266 8.72 -25.41 -8.31
CA ASP A 266 8.10 -26.67 -7.90
C ASP A 266 7.07 -27.19 -8.92
N ALA A 267 6.98 -26.55 -10.08
CA ALA A 267 6.05 -26.85 -11.17
C ALA A 267 4.56 -26.80 -10.81
N GLY A 268 4.20 -26.14 -9.68
CA GLY A 268 2.81 -25.90 -9.29
C GLY A 268 2.10 -24.83 -10.13
N LEU A 269 2.87 -24.00 -10.84
CA LEU A 269 2.38 -22.98 -11.77
C LEU A 269 3.21 -22.98 -13.04
N LYS A 270 2.60 -22.55 -14.14
CA LYS A 270 3.25 -22.28 -15.42
C LYS A 270 3.03 -20.84 -15.85
N THR A 271 3.97 -20.33 -16.67
CA THR A 271 3.87 -18.99 -17.24
C THR A 271 3.46 -19.05 -18.69
N LEU A 272 2.59 -18.15 -19.11
CA LEU A 272 2.32 -17.91 -20.52
C LEU A 272 3.33 -16.91 -21.08
N LYS A 273 3.90 -17.22 -22.24
CA LYS A 273 4.87 -16.38 -22.94
C LYS A 273 4.25 -15.91 -24.25
N PHE A 274 4.16 -14.60 -24.42
CA PHE A 274 3.83 -13.96 -25.70
C PHE A 274 4.41 -12.54 -25.77
N GLN A 275 4.30 -11.90 -26.92
CA GLN A 275 5.06 -10.70 -27.29
C GLN A 275 5.08 -9.58 -26.23
N ASN A 276 4.02 -9.42 -25.45
CA ASN A 276 3.87 -8.35 -24.46
C ASN A 276 4.16 -8.81 -23.03
N LEU A 277 4.67 -10.02 -22.83
CA LEU A 277 5.05 -10.57 -21.52
C LEU A 277 6.51 -11.03 -21.49
N PRO A 278 7.19 -10.86 -20.37
CA PRO A 278 6.73 -10.22 -19.12
C PRO A 278 6.54 -8.70 -19.29
N ILE A 279 5.58 -8.11 -18.58
CA ILE A 279 5.48 -6.66 -18.50
C ILE A 279 6.59 -6.17 -17.57
N LEU A 280 7.59 -5.52 -18.12
CA LEU A 280 8.72 -5.02 -17.37
C LEU A 280 8.31 -3.80 -16.54
N ARG A 281 8.49 -3.89 -15.25
CA ARG A 281 8.29 -2.84 -14.24
C ARG A 281 9.51 -2.83 -13.33
N GLN A 282 9.54 -1.85 -12.41
CA GLN A 282 10.61 -1.69 -11.44
C GLN A 282 10.05 -1.56 -10.05
N TRP A 283 10.82 -1.99 -9.05
CA TRP A 283 10.64 -1.65 -7.67
C TRP A 283 11.24 -0.29 -7.38
N PHE A 284 10.51 0.51 -6.62
CA PHE A 284 10.96 1.81 -6.16
C PHE A 284 10.92 1.86 -4.64
N LEU A 285 11.93 2.47 -4.05
CA LEU A 285 11.88 3.01 -2.70
C LEU A 285 11.42 4.45 -2.79
N ILE A 286 10.39 4.80 -2.06
CA ILE A 286 9.83 6.15 -2.06
C ILE A 286 9.72 6.71 -0.65
N HIS A 287 9.82 8.02 -0.53
CA HIS A 287 9.49 8.79 0.66
C HIS A 287 8.90 10.15 0.25
N LEU A 288 8.17 10.80 1.15
CA LEU A 288 7.62 12.14 0.85
C LEU A 288 8.75 13.11 0.51
N ARG A 289 8.54 13.94 -0.52
CA ARG A 289 9.55 14.88 -1.01
C ARG A 289 10.00 15.87 0.08
N ASP A 290 9.04 16.35 0.88
CA ASP A 290 9.28 17.35 1.91
C ASP A 290 9.58 16.75 3.29
N SER A 291 9.80 15.42 3.37
CA SER A 291 10.17 14.76 4.62
C SER A 291 11.67 14.87 4.86
N ASN A 292 12.03 15.32 6.05
CA ASN A 292 13.40 15.19 6.55
C ASN A 292 13.58 13.79 7.13
N LEU A 293 14.24 12.91 6.37
CA LEU A 293 14.55 11.56 6.83
C LEU A 293 15.50 11.63 8.05
N SER A 294 15.20 10.86 9.08
CA SER A 294 16.09 10.74 10.23
C SER A 294 17.41 10.06 9.83
N PRO A 295 18.51 10.28 10.59
CA PRO A 295 19.78 9.61 10.33
C PRO A 295 19.65 8.08 10.25
N THR A 296 18.81 7.48 11.09
CA THR A 296 18.52 6.03 11.08
C THR A 296 17.88 5.58 9.77
N VAL A 297 16.87 6.34 9.29
CA VAL A 297 16.19 6.05 8.02
C VAL A 297 17.14 6.21 6.83
N LEU A 298 18.03 7.21 6.87
CA LEU A 298 19.06 7.39 5.84
C LEU A 298 20.07 6.24 5.86
N THR A 299 20.51 5.78 7.04
CA THR A 299 21.40 4.63 7.17
C THR A 299 20.76 3.37 6.59
N PHE A 300 19.50 3.09 6.96
CA PHE A 300 18.75 1.97 6.39
C PHE A 300 18.64 2.07 4.85
N LYS A 301 18.27 3.25 4.35
CA LYS A 301 18.14 3.51 2.92
C LYS A 301 19.46 3.23 2.19
N ASN A 302 20.58 3.78 2.67
CA ASN A 302 21.90 3.58 2.07
C ASN A 302 22.28 2.11 2.08
N PHE A 303 22.10 1.42 3.22
CA PHE A 303 22.34 -0.02 3.34
C PHE A 303 21.52 -0.81 2.29
N LEU A 304 20.25 -0.47 2.10
CA LEU A 304 19.40 -1.14 1.13
C LEU A 304 19.94 -0.96 -0.30
N PHE A 305 20.42 0.24 -0.67
CA PHE A 305 20.98 0.50 -1.99
C PHE A 305 22.33 -0.18 -2.21
N GLU A 306 23.19 -0.24 -1.20
CA GLU A 306 24.47 -0.95 -1.25
C GLU A 306 24.28 -2.45 -1.47
N HIS A 307 23.22 -3.03 -0.92
CA HIS A 307 22.95 -4.46 -0.95
C HIS A 307 21.79 -4.89 -1.86
N LYS A 308 21.24 -3.97 -2.67
CA LYS A 308 20.04 -4.23 -3.47
C LYS A 308 20.16 -5.42 -4.41
N ALA A 309 21.35 -5.69 -4.96
CA ALA A 309 21.58 -6.81 -5.84
C ALA A 309 21.31 -8.18 -5.19
N ASP A 310 21.53 -8.29 -3.88
CA ASP A 310 21.31 -9.51 -3.12
C ASP A 310 19.93 -9.57 -2.45
N LEU A 311 19.28 -8.41 -2.29
CA LEU A 311 18.05 -8.27 -1.53
C LEU A 311 16.80 -8.24 -2.40
N ILE A 312 16.92 -7.71 -3.61
CA ILE A 312 15.80 -7.59 -4.53
C ILE A 312 15.83 -8.76 -5.49
N PRO A 313 14.72 -9.50 -5.65
CA PRO A 313 14.67 -10.66 -6.55
C PRO A 313 15.03 -10.26 -7.98
N SER A 314 16.02 -10.95 -8.57
CA SER A 314 16.33 -10.83 -9.99
C SER A 314 15.48 -11.83 -10.77
N TYR A 315 14.81 -11.37 -11.82
CA TYR A 315 14.12 -12.26 -12.75
C TYR A 315 15.11 -12.75 -13.81
N GLN A 316 15.52 -14.00 -13.72
CA GLN A 316 16.21 -14.66 -14.82
C GLN A 316 15.18 -15.06 -15.87
N LYS A 317 15.38 -14.61 -17.14
CA LYS A 317 14.50 -14.89 -18.28
C LYS A 317 14.43 -16.38 -18.62
#